data_22c48e30dad8e89392943dbf19e6cdd8
#
_entry.id   22c48e30dad8e89392943dbf19e6cdd8
#
_cell.length_a   1.000
_cell.length_b   1.000
_cell.length_c   1.000
_cell.angle_alpha   90.00
_cell.angle_beta   90.00
_cell.angle_gamma   90.00
#
_symmetry.space_group_name_H-M   'P 1'
#
loop_
_entity.id
_entity.type
_entity.pdbx_description
1 polymer ?
#
loop_
_entity_poly.entity_id
_entity_poly.type
_entity_poly.pdbx_seq_one_letter_code
_entity_poly.pdbx_strand_id
1 'polypeptide(L)'
;MDLDLLGIRTNAADEKARACKILSVFVDDLHAALLPWLPQIMHTLIPLLNTAPFDDMKLAALATMPELLVALASSIASPAGVADYRSSFLFILDTLLTFISEETELDLLIPALQTLNICLEKSVLALEGQKVPILQGAELARTCEVLEQTLRGSFERRAVRSAE
;
A
#
# COMPACT_ATOMS: atom_id res chain seq x y z
N MET A 1 20.55 -17.51 28.34
CA MET A 1 19.10 -17.56 28.60
C MET A 1 18.27 -16.78 27.54
N ASP A 2 18.83 -16.43 26.38
CA ASP A 2 18.15 -15.54 25.42
C ASP A 2 17.85 -16.15 24.03
N LEU A 3 18.32 -17.36 23.77
CA LEU A 3 18.12 -18.03 22.46
C LEU A 3 16.67 -18.53 22.26
N ASP A 4 16.01 -18.97 23.33
CA ASP A 4 14.62 -19.43 23.26
C ASP A 4 13.61 -18.29 23.02
N LEU A 5 13.90 -17.09 23.53
CA LEU A 5 13.09 -15.89 23.31
C LEU A 5 13.22 -15.39 21.85
N LEU A 6 14.37 -15.51 21.25
CA LEU A 6 14.60 -15.19 19.84
C LEU A 6 13.85 -16.17 18.91
N GLY A 7 13.88 -17.47 19.21
CA GLY A 7 13.17 -18.49 18.43
C GLY A 7 11.65 -18.33 18.50
N ILE A 8 11.10 -17.96 19.66
CA ILE A 8 9.66 -17.70 19.81
C ILE A 8 9.23 -16.43 19.07
N ARG A 9 10.05 -15.38 19.08
CA ARG A 9 9.77 -14.14 18.37
C ARG A 9 9.79 -14.32 16.85
N THR A 10 10.73 -15.09 16.30
CA THR A 10 10.78 -15.40 14.87
C THR A 10 9.57 -16.22 14.41
N ASN A 11 9.16 -17.24 15.16
CA ASN A 11 7.97 -18.03 14.84
C ASN A 11 6.69 -17.17 14.82
N ALA A 12 6.50 -16.29 15.81
CA ALA A 12 5.33 -15.41 15.85
C ALA A 12 5.32 -14.40 14.69
N ALA A 13 6.49 -13.94 14.26
CA ALA A 13 6.62 -13.06 13.11
C ALA A 13 6.31 -13.77 11.79
N ASP A 14 6.82 -14.98 11.61
CA ASP A 14 6.54 -15.82 10.45
C ASP A 14 5.06 -16.17 10.35
N GLU A 15 4.42 -16.48 11.48
CA GLU A 15 2.97 -16.73 11.52
C GLU A 15 2.18 -15.48 11.11
N LYS A 16 2.56 -14.29 11.59
CA LYS A 16 1.91 -13.03 11.18
C LYS A 16 2.11 -12.75 9.70
N ALA A 17 3.32 -12.94 9.17
CA ALA A 17 3.59 -12.75 7.75
C ALA A 17 2.77 -13.70 6.88
N ARG A 18 2.65 -14.98 7.29
CA ARG A 18 1.79 -15.96 6.62
C ARG A 18 0.31 -15.58 6.69
N ALA A 19 -0.17 -15.11 7.83
CA ALA A 19 -1.55 -14.64 7.98
C ALA A 19 -1.84 -13.43 7.07
N CYS A 20 -0.92 -12.48 6.95
CA CYS A 20 -1.04 -11.36 6.02
C CYS A 20 -1.10 -11.84 4.55
N LYS A 21 -0.24 -12.79 4.16
CA LYS A 21 -0.25 -13.38 2.80
C LYS A 21 -1.57 -14.13 2.51
N ILE A 22 -2.09 -14.89 3.47
CA ILE A 22 -3.38 -15.58 3.33
C ILE A 22 -4.52 -14.56 3.18
N LEU A 23 -4.51 -13.50 3.99
CA LEU A 23 -5.53 -12.45 3.91
C LEU A 23 -5.48 -11.71 2.57
N SER A 24 -4.27 -11.48 2.03
CA SER A 24 -4.08 -10.92 0.69
C SER A 24 -4.71 -11.79 -0.40
N VAL A 25 -4.50 -13.12 -0.33
CA VAL A 25 -5.12 -14.07 -1.27
C VAL A 25 -6.65 -14.05 -1.15
N PHE A 26 -7.20 -13.97 0.07
CA PHE A 26 -8.65 -13.87 0.23
C PHE A 26 -9.23 -12.57 -0.35
N VAL A 27 -8.51 -11.47 -0.26
CA VAL A 27 -8.94 -10.21 -0.88
C VAL A 27 -8.96 -10.34 -2.40
N ASP A 28 -7.94 -10.97 -2.97
CA ASP A 28 -7.82 -11.21 -4.41
C ASP A 28 -8.92 -12.18 -4.93
N ASP A 29 -9.19 -13.26 -4.20
CA ASP A 29 -10.15 -14.28 -4.64
C ASP A 29 -11.62 -13.89 -4.42
N LEU A 30 -11.94 -13.24 -3.31
CA LEU A 30 -13.32 -13.03 -2.87
C LEU A 30 -13.88 -11.65 -3.27
N HIS A 31 -13.02 -10.68 -3.62
CA HIS A 31 -13.43 -9.36 -4.11
C HIS A 31 -14.63 -8.75 -3.36
N ALA A 32 -15.76 -8.54 -4.07
CA ALA A 32 -16.97 -7.92 -3.54
C ALA A 32 -17.59 -8.67 -2.34
N ALA A 33 -17.35 -9.98 -2.18
CA ALA A 33 -17.87 -10.74 -1.05
C ALA A 33 -17.26 -10.30 0.30
N LEU A 34 -16.09 -9.64 0.26
CA LEU A 34 -15.42 -9.10 1.45
C LEU A 34 -15.85 -7.66 1.81
N LEU A 35 -16.72 -7.02 1.04
CA LEU A 35 -17.14 -5.63 1.30
C LEU A 35 -17.46 -5.32 2.78
N PRO A 36 -18.19 -6.17 3.53
CA PRO A 36 -18.49 -5.90 4.93
C PRO A 36 -17.27 -5.90 5.85
N TRP A 37 -16.18 -6.55 5.42
CA TRP A 37 -14.96 -6.74 6.21
C TRP A 37 -13.80 -5.84 5.75
N LEU A 38 -13.93 -5.20 4.57
CA LEU A 38 -12.85 -4.39 3.99
C LEU A 38 -12.34 -3.30 4.92
N PRO A 39 -13.17 -2.53 5.65
CA PRO A 39 -12.66 -1.53 6.58
C PRO A 39 -11.73 -2.14 7.63
N GLN A 40 -12.10 -3.29 8.20
CA GLN A 40 -11.29 -3.96 9.20
C GLN A 40 -9.98 -4.51 8.61
N ILE A 41 -10.05 -5.09 7.41
CA ILE A 41 -8.88 -5.59 6.67
C ILE A 41 -7.92 -4.44 6.38
N MET A 42 -8.43 -3.33 5.86
CA MET A 42 -7.64 -2.13 5.56
C MET A 42 -6.94 -1.58 6.79
N HIS A 43 -7.68 -1.40 7.89
CA HIS A 43 -7.11 -0.90 9.15
C HIS A 43 -6.10 -1.85 9.79
N THR A 44 -6.12 -3.13 9.42
CA THR A 44 -5.17 -4.14 9.91
C THR A 44 -3.92 -4.23 9.05
N LEU A 45 -4.09 -4.32 7.71
CA LEU A 45 -2.97 -4.58 6.79
C LEU A 45 -2.23 -3.32 6.37
N ILE A 46 -2.94 -2.24 6.04
CA ILE A 46 -2.30 -1.05 5.46
C ILE A 46 -1.26 -0.43 6.39
N PRO A 47 -1.53 -0.24 7.71
CA PRO A 47 -0.53 0.32 8.61
C PRO A 47 0.73 -0.56 8.78
N LEU A 48 0.66 -1.86 8.45
CA LEU A 48 1.83 -2.74 8.53
C LEU A 48 2.95 -2.28 7.61
N LEU A 49 2.64 -1.57 6.54
CA LEU A 49 3.66 -1.03 5.65
C LEU A 49 4.67 -0.16 6.41
N ASN A 50 4.19 0.69 7.31
CA ASN A 50 5.03 1.62 8.07
C ASN A 50 5.42 1.11 9.47
N THR A 51 4.75 0.08 9.99
CA THR A 51 4.93 -0.37 11.37
C THR A 51 5.53 -1.78 11.51
N ALA A 52 5.46 -2.59 10.45
CA ALA A 52 5.95 -3.96 10.52
C ALA A 52 7.49 -4.01 10.55
N PRO A 53 8.08 -4.84 11.42
CA PRO A 53 9.51 -4.98 11.53
C PRO A 53 10.12 -5.91 10.46
N PHE A 54 9.31 -6.59 9.65
CA PHE A 54 9.74 -7.59 8.68
C PHE A 54 9.22 -7.25 7.29
N ASP A 55 10.10 -7.34 6.31
CA ASP A 55 9.85 -6.99 4.90
C ASP A 55 8.76 -7.85 4.26
N ASP A 56 8.67 -9.12 4.63
CA ASP A 56 7.60 -10.02 4.16
C ASP A 56 6.19 -9.51 4.50
N MET A 57 6.02 -8.85 5.65
CA MET A 57 4.74 -8.25 6.05
C MET A 57 4.47 -6.98 5.26
N LYS A 58 5.50 -6.16 5.03
CA LYS A 58 5.41 -4.95 4.20
C LYS A 58 5.04 -5.30 2.76
N LEU A 59 5.71 -6.30 2.19
CA LEU A 59 5.42 -6.80 0.84
C LEU A 59 3.99 -7.36 0.72
N ALA A 60 3.50 -8.09 1.74
CA ALA A 60 2.12 -8.57 1.77
C ALA A 60 1.11 -7.39 1.83
N ALA A 61 1.39 -6.35 2.62
CA ALA A 61 0.57 -5.15 2.67
C ALA A 61 0.53 -4.43 1.31
N LEU A 62 1.70 -4.25 0.66
CA LEU A 62 1.79 -3.66 -0.68
C LEU A 62 0.97 -4.45 -1.70
N ALA A 63 1.10 -5.77 -1.74
CA ALA A 63 0.37 -6.63 -2.68
C ALA A 63 -1.15 -6.56 -2.48
N THR A 64 -1.62 -6.31 -1.26
CA THR A 64 -3.05 -6.29 -0.94
C THR A 64 -3.72 -4.96 -1.31
N MET A 65 -3.01 -3.84 -1.30
CA MET A 65 -3.59 -2.50 -1.51
C MET A 65 -4.37 -2.35 -2.83
N PRO A 66 -3.83 -2.77 -4.00
CA PRO A 66 -4.58 -2.69 -5.25
C PRO A 66 -5.85 -3.55 -5.26
N GLU A 67 -5.80 -4.73 -4.64
CA GLU A 67 -6.92 -5.67 -4.61
C GLU A 67 -8.04 -5.20 -3.68
N LEU A 68 -7.70 -4.50 -2.59
CA LEU A 68 -8.68 -3.79 -1.76
C LEU A 68 -9.45 -2.75 -2.56
N LEU A 69 -8.77 -1.99 -3.43
CA LEU A 69 -9.41 -1.01 -4.30
C LEU A 69 -10.32 -1.67 -5.35
N VAL A 70 -9.92 -2.82 -5.91
CA VAL A 70 -10.76 -3.60 -6.82
C VAL A 70 -12.03 -4.08 -6.11
N ALA A 71 -11.90 -4.62 -4.91
CA ALA A 71 -13.04 -5.06 -4.12
C ALA A 71 -14.00 -3.90 -3.80
N LEU A 72 -13.47 -2.73 -3.41
CA LEU A 72 -14.24 -1.52 -3.13
C LEU A 72 -14.92 -0.94 -4.38
N ALA A 73 -14.35 -1.13 -5.56
CA ALA A 73 -14.93 -0.61 -6.80
C ALA A 73 -16.36 -1.13 -7.07
N SER A 74 -16.70 -2.32 -6.55
CA SER A 74 -18.05 -2.87 -6.64
C SER A 74 -19.10 -2.06 -5.87
N SER A 75 -18.71 -1.20 -4.93
CA SER A 75 -19.63 -0.34 -4.15
C SER A 75 -19.91 1.02 -4.79
N ILE A 76 -19.23 1.40 -5.87
CA ILE A 76 -19.29 2.73 -6.50
C ILE A 76 -20.65 3.05 -7.15
N ALA A 77 -21.59 2.11 -7.23
CA ALA A 77 -22.91 2.32 -7.82
C ALA A 77 -23.76 3.42 -7.12
N SER A 78 -23.35 3.89 -5.94
CA SER A 78 -24.00 4.95 -5.18
C SER A 78 -23.06 6.12 -4.88
N PRO A 79 -23.58 7.35 -4.69
CA PRO A 79 -22.74 8.49 -4.28
C PRO A 79 -21.97 8.24 -2.96
N ALA A 80 -22.58 7.51 -2.02
CA ALA A 80 -21.92 7.10 -0.78
C ALA A 80 -20.75 6.17 -1.07
N GLY A 81 -20.93 5.16 -1.91
CA GLY A 81 -19.89 4.24 -2.32
C GLY A 81 -18.71 4.93 -3.02
N VAL A 82 -18.98 5.98 -3.82
CA VAL A 82 -17.91 6.81 -4.42
C VAL A 82 -17.12 7.55 -3.34
N ALA A 83 -17.78 8.09 -2.33
CA ALA A 83 -17.12 8.79 -1.22
C ALA A 83 -16.28 7.81 -0.38
N ASP A 84 -16.82 6.65 -0.07
CA ASP A 84 -16.12 5.59 0.69
C ASP A 84 -14.90 5.07 -0.09
N TYR A 85 -15.06 4.84 -1.40
CA TYR A 85 -13.94 4.45 -2.26
C TYR A 85 -12.82 5.50 -2.24
N ARG A 86 -13.17 6.77 -2.44
CA ARG A 86 -12.19 7.86 -2.45
C ARG A 86 -11.49 8.00 -1.10
N SER A 87 -12.22 7.90 0.02
CA SER A 87 -11.66 7.95 1.36
C SER A 87 -10.66 6.81 1.59
N SER A 88 -11.02 5.61 1.16
CA SER A 88 -10.16 4.42 1.24
C SER A 88 -8.91 4.56 0.37
N PHE A 89 -9.07 5.05 -0.86
CA PHE A 89 -7.94 5.33 -1.74
C PHE A 89 -6.98 6.37 -1.13
N LEU A 90 -7.49 7.46 -0.56
CA LEU A 90 -6.66 8.47 0.07
C LEU A 90 -5.91 7.94 1.30
N PHE A 91 -6.51 7.04 2.06
CA PHE A 91 -5.84 6.36 3.17
C PHE A 91 -4.68 5.48 2.69
N ILE A 92 -4.88 4.71 1.61
CA ILE A 92 -3.84 3.91 0.97
C ILE A 92 -2.73 4.82 0.43
N LEU A 93 -3.09 5.88 -0.29
CA LEU A 93 -2.16 6.84 -0.87
C LEU A 93 -1.28 7.49 0.19
N ASP A 94 -1.88 7.98 1.28
CA ASP A 94 -1.15 8.61 2.38
C ASP A 94 -0.11 7.67 3.00
N THR A 95 -0.51 6.41 3.24
CA THR A 95 0.38 5.39 3.79
C THR A 95 1.53 5.05 2.83
N LEU A 96 1.23 4.91 1.52
CA LEU A 96 2.25 4.64 0.50
C LEU A 96 3.24 5.80 0.35
N LEU A 97 2.75 7.04 0.29
CA LEU A 97 3.61 8.21 0.17
C LEU A 97 4.51 8.39 1.39
N THR A 98 3.99 8.15 2.58
CA THR A 98 4.78 8.16 3.81
C THR A 98 5.88 7.11 3.75
N PHE A 99 5.55 5.88 3.39
CA PHE A 99 6.52 4.79 3.25
C PHE A 99 7.60 5.11 2.19
N ILE A 100 7.19 5.54 0.99
CA ILE A 100 8.12 5.87 -0.11
C ILE A 100 9.08 7.00 0.29
N SER A 101 8.62 7.97 1.09
CA SER A 101 9.46 9.09 1.52
C SER A 101 10.54 8.70 2.54
N GLU A 102 10.33 7.64 3.29
CA GLU A 102 11.22 7.17 4.36
C GLU A 102 12.09 5.97 3.94
N GLU A 103 11.63 5.20 2.92
CA GLU A 103 12.29 3.97 2.51
C GLU A 103 13.51 4.22 1.62
N THR A 104 14.60 3.54 1.93
CA THR A 104 15.87 3.64 1.19
C THR A 104 16.27 2.34 0.50
N GLU A 105 15.73 1.21 0.96
CA GLU A 105 16.04 -0.10 0.41
C GLU A 105 15.27 -0.34 -0.89
N LEU A 106 16.00 -0.61 -1.97
CA LEU A 106 15.41 -0.76 -3.30
C LEU A 106 14.45 -1.94 -3.39
N ASP A 107 14.68 -2.99 -2.64
CA ASP A 107 13.86 -4.21 -2.62
C ASP A 107 12.44 -3.96 -2.07
N LEU A 108 12.24 -2.87 -1.33
CA LEU A 108 10.94 -2.42 -0.85
C LEU A 108 10.44 -1.18 -1.60
N LEU A 109 11.34 -0.28 -1.96
CA LEU A 109 10.98 0.96 -2.66
C LEU A 109 10.40 0.68 -4.06
N ILE A 110 10.99 -0.26 -4.81
CA ILE A 110 10.50 -0.61 -6.15
C ILE A 110 9.08 -1.19 -6.09
N PRO A 111 8.77 -2.21 -5.27
CA PRO A 111 7.40 -2.68 -5.10
C PRO A 111 6.43 -1.59 -4.63
N ALA A 112 6.86 -0.68 -3.75
CA ALA A 112 6.02 0.42 -3.28
C ALA A 112 5.63 1.39 -4.42
N LEU A 113 6.58 1.77 -5.26
CA LEU A 113 6.33 2.61 -6.43
C LEU A 113 5.44 1.90 -7.47
N GLN A 114 5.65 0.60 -7.68
CA GLN A 114 4.78 -0.20 -8.55
C GLN A 114 3.35 -0.28 -7.99
N THR A 115 3.20 -0.51 -6.69
CA THR A 115 1.89 -0.53 -6.02
C THR A 115 1.20 0.83 -6.14
N LEU A 116 1.91 1.93 -5.95
CA LEU A 116 1.37 3.28 -6.12
C LEU A 116 0.83 3.47 -7.55
N ASN A 117 1.60 3.09 -8.57
CA ASN A 117 1.17 3.18 -9.96
C ASN A 117 -0.10 2.35 -10.21
N ILE A 118 -0.13 1.09 -9.76
CA ILE A 118 -1.28 0.21 -9.92
C ILE A 118 -2.51 0.76 -9.20
N CYS A 119 -2.37 1.28 -7.98
CA CYS A 119 -3.47 1.89 -7.23
C CYS A 119 -4.04 3.11 -7.96
N LEU A 120 -3.19 3.96 -8.54
CA LEU A 120 -3.62 5.09 -9.35
C LEU A 120 -4.38 4.64 -10.59
N GLU A 121 -3.83 3.70 -11.37
CA GLU A 121 -4.48 3.17 -12.59
C GLU A 121 -5.84 2.54 -12.28
N LYS A 122 -5.92 1.66 -11.26
CA LYS A 122 -7.18 1.03 -10.85
C LYS A 122 -8.21 2.07 -10.38
N SER A 123 -7.77 3.12 -9.69
CA SER A 123 -8.67 4.18 -9.23
C SER A 123 -9.15 5.09 -10.36
N VAL A 124 -8.31 5.36 -11.37
CA VAL A 124 -8.76 6.06 -12.59
C VAL A 124 -9.88 5.28 -13.26
N LEU A 125 -9.66 3.98 -13.47
CA LEU A 125 -10.64 3.10 -14.12
C LEU A 125 -11.94 2.98 -13.30
N ALA A 126 -11.82 2.80 -11.97
CA ALA A 126 -12.97 2.65 -11.09
C ALA A 126 -13.87 3.90 -11.05
N LEU A 127 -13.28 5.09 -11.10
CA LEU A 127 -14.00 6.36 -11.06
C LEU A 127 -14.28 6.95 -12.45
N GLU A 128 -14.03 6.19 -13.51
CA GLU A 128 -14.36 6.60 -14.87
C GLU A 128 -15.87 6.88 -14.99
N GLY A 129 -16.20 8.08 -15.48
CA GLY A 129 -17.59 8.54 -15.60
C GLY A 129 -18.20 9.17 -14.34
N GLN A 130 -17.56 9.11 -13.18
CA GLN A 130 -18.09 9.68 -11.92
C GLN A 130 -17.86 11.19 -11.76
N LYS A 131 -17.16 11.86 -12.67
CA LYS A 131 -16.82 13.30 -12.60
C LYS A 131 -16.14 13.72 -11.27
N VAL A 132 -15.55 12.79 -10.56
CA VAL A 132 -14.82 13.02 -9.30
C VAL A 132 -13.34 12.85 -9.59
N PRO A 133 -12.52 13.89 -9.40
CA PRO A 133 -11.07 13.74 -9.57
C PRO A 133 -10.51 12.84 -8.47
N ILE A 134 -9.61 11.94 -8.84
CA ILE A 134 -8.94 11.00 -7.92
C ILE A 134 -8.06 11.78 -6.96
N LEU A 135 -7.20 12.62 -7.51
CA LEU A 135 -6.31 13.51 -6.77
C LEU A 135 -6.74 14.96 -6.95
N GLN A 136 -6.72 15.72 -5.89
CA GLN A 136 -7.02 17.14 -5.88
C GLN A 136 -5.84 17.90 -5.27
N GLY A 137 -5.64 19.14 -5.68
CA GLY A 137 -4.77 20.14 -5.08
C GLY A 137 -3.63 19.60 -4.20
N ALA A 138 -3.88 19.49 -2.92
CA ALA A 138 -2.88 19.09 -1.93
C ALA A 138 -2.39 17.64 -2.09
N GLU A 139 -3.28 16.71 -2.43
CA GLU A 139 -2.94 15.30 -2.61
C GLU A 139 -2.01 15.14 -3.84
N LEU A 140 -2.33 15.82 -4.93
CA LEU A 140 -1.50 15.83 -6.14
C LEU A 140 -0.13 16.46 -5.87
N ALA A 141 -0.11 17.62 -5.20
CA ALA A 141 1.13 18.30 -4.86
C ALA A 141 2.06 17.43 -4.01
N ARG A 142 1.51 16.79 -2.97
CA ARG A 142 2.27 15.87 -2.11
C ARG A 142 2.78 14.65 -2.89
N THR A 143 1.97 14.08 -3.76
CA THR A 143 2.39 12.94 -4.59
C THR A 143 3.57 13.33 -5.48
N CYS A 144 3.48 14.47 -6.17
CA CYS A 144 4.57 14.98 -7.01
C CYS A 144 5.84 15.26 -6.19
N GLU A 145 5.71 15.89 -5.02
CA GLU A 145 6.84 16.21 -4.14
C GLU A 145 7.58 14.94 -3.68
N VAL A 146 6.85 13.93 -3.18
CA VAL A 146 7.45 12.66 -2.74
C VAL A 146 8.16 11.96 -3.89
N LEU A 147 7.53 11.87 -5.06
CA LEU A 147 8.15 11.24 -6.23
C LEU A 147 9.40 12.00 -6.69
N GLU A 148 9.38 13.33 -6.70
CA GLU A 148 10.54 14.16 -7.06
C GLU A 148 11.70 13.96 -6.07
N GLN A 149 11.43 13.97 -4.77
CA GLN A 149 12.43 13.72 -3.72
C GLN A 149 13.03 12.32 -3.82
N THR A 150 12.19 11.29 -4.06
CA THR A 150 12.63 9.91 -4.23
C THR A 150 13.54 9.75 -5.44
N LEU A 151 13.18 10.38 -6.56
CA LEU A 151 14.01 10.38 -7.77
C LEU A 151 15.37 11.07 -7.52
N ARG A 152 15.37 12.25 -6.93
CA ARG A 152 16.62 12.98 -6.61
C ARG A 152 17.53 12.15 -5.72
N GLY A 153 17.02 11.59 -4.63
CA GLY A 153 17.80 10.73 -3.75
C GLY A 153 18.33 9.47 -4.44
N SER A 154 17.61 8.93 -5.40
CA SER A 154 18.07 7.78 -6.20
C SER A 154 19.21 8.15 -7.14
N PHE A 155 19.17 9.32 -7.77
CA PHE A 155 20.27 9.82 -8.61
C PHE A 155 21.51 10.14 -7.80
N GLU A 156 21.39 10.76 -6.62
CA GLU A 156 22.50 11.06 -5.73
C GLU A 156 23.21 9.78 -5.27
N ARG A 157 22.46 8.76 -4.83
CA ARG A 157 23.02 7.45 -4.45
C ARG A 157 23.77 6.77 -5.61
N ARG A 158 23.24 6.91 -6.84
CA ARG A 158 23.90 6.37 -8.04
C ARG A 158 25.19 7.11 -8.35
N ALA A 159 25.22 8.43 -8.23
CA ALA A 159 26.40 9.25 -8.47
C ALA A 159 27.53 8.90 -7.50
N VAL A 160 27.22 8.70 -6.21
CA VAL A 160 28.20 8.29 -5.20
C VAL A 160 28.83 6.93 -5.57
N ARG A 161 28.01 5.91 -5.89
CA ARG A 161 28.52 4.57 -6.28
C ARG A 161 29.38 4.57 -7.56
N SER A 162 29.19 5.55 -8.43
CA SER A 162 29.95 5.65 -9.68
C SER A 162 31.28 6.38 -9.49
N ALA A 163 31.51 6.99 -8.33
CA ALA A 163 32.73 7.73 -7.98
C ALA A 163 33.70 6.91 -7.11
N GLU A 164 33.29 5.75 -6.61
CA GLU A 164 34.12 4.74 -5.92
C GLU A 164 34.69 3.73 -6.92
#